data_81bf2aaf66f77f8f0b5bd041a493722c
#
_entry.id   81bf2aaf66f77f8f0b5bd041a493722c
#
_cell.length_a   1.000
_cell.length_b   1.000
_cell.length_c   1.000
_cell.angle_alpha   90.00
_cell.angle_beta   90.00
_cell.angle_gamma   90.00
#
_symmetry.space_group_name_H-M   'P 1'
#
loop_
_entity.id
_entity.type
_entity.pdbx_description
1 polymer ?
#
loop_
_entity_poly.entity_id
_entity_poly.type
_entity_poly.pdbx_seq_one_letter_code
_entity_poly.pdbx_strand_id
1 'polypeptide(L)'
;FLNSFNSNFSDVALSVLKKDPAFRIQSGILSNYFQNIRPQNSTPQNSLDIAHRLFIDGLRKMSPNKSFYPDANFTMRLTYGHVGDYQPGDAVHYDFATTLEGVIEKMDNDNPEFIVPPRLVELYKARDYGQYANSNNKLNVCFISNNDITGGNSGSPVINGDGELVGCAFDGNWE
;
A
#
# COMPACT_ATOMS: atom_id res chain seq x y z
N PHE A 1 25.75 5.93 1.21
CA PHE A 1 25.09 6.80 0.22
C PHE A 1 24.40 8.00 0.89
N LEU A 2 23.71 7.84 2.01
CA LEU A 2 23.03 8.93 2.72
C LEU A 2 23.97 9.86 3.54
N ASN A 3 25.15 9.39 3.92
CA ASN A 3 26.14 10.19 4.69
C ASN A 3 26.93 11.19 3.84
N SER A 4 26.79 11.14 2.51
CA SER A 4 27.42 12.12 1.60
C SER A 4 26.54 13.32 1.27
N PHE A 5 25.30 13.36 1.75
CA PHE A 5 24.41 14.52 1.66
C PHE A 5 24.60 15.49 2.83
N ASN A 6 25.84 15.79 3.18
CA ASN A 6 26.09 16.86 4.13
C ASN A 6 26.00 18.21 3.42
N SER A 7 25.43 19.17 4.05
CA SER A 7 24.86 20.46 3.67
C SER A 7 25.73 21.45 2.86
N ASN A 8 26.80 21.00 2.23
CA ASN A 8 27.60 21.80 1.30
C ASN A 8 27.69 21.08 -0.05
N PHE A 9 26.62 21.15 -0.83
CA PHE A 9 26.77 20.96 -2.27
C PHE A 9 27.73 22.03 -2.78
N SER A 10 29.00 21.66 -2.99
CA SER A 10 29.96 22.56 -3.58
C SER A 10 29.45 22.95 -4.99
N ASP A 11 29.72 24.17 -5.42
CA ASP A 11 29.40 24.64 -6.78
C ASP A 11 29.91 23.69 -7.86
N VAL A 12 30.94 22.91 -7.58
CA VAL A 12 31.49 21.86 -8.42
C VAL A 12 30.50 20.69 -8.60
N ALA A 13 29.88 20.19 -7.52
CA ALA A 13 28.90 19.12 -7.63
C ALA A 13 27.66 19.55 -8.41
N LEU A 14 27.19 20.79 -8.19
CA LEU A 14 26.09 21.37 -8.95
C LEU A 14 26.44 21.53 -10.43
N SER A 15 27.68 21.93 -10.75
CA SER A 15 28.14 22.08 -12.14
C SER A 15 28.21 20.73 -12.89
N VAL A 16 28.53 19.65 -12.19
CA VAL A 16 28.51 18.28 -12.74
C VAL A 16 27.08 17.82 -12.99
N LEU A 17 26.19 17.98 -12.01
CA LEU A 17 24.78 17.65 -12.16
C LEU A 17 24.12 18.37 -13.33
N LYS A 18 24.39 19.65 -13.50
CA LYS A 18 23.86 20.46 -14.64
C LYS A 18 24.30 19.95 -16.01
N LYS A 19 25.37 19.15 -16.09
CA LYS A 19 25.85 18.52 -17.33
C LYS A 19 25.25 17.15 -17.57
N ASP A 20 24.71 16.52 -16.54
CA ASP A 20 24.09 15.19 -16.63
C ASP A 20 22.85 15.24 -17.54
N PRO A 21 22.75 14.37 -18.57
CA PRO A 21 21.63 14.36 -19.49
C PRO A 21 20.27 14.08 -18.81
N ALA A 22 20.23 13.17 -17.86
CA ALA A 22 18.99 12.81 -17.15
C ALA A 22 18.50 14.00 -16.28
N PHE A 23 19.43 14.65 -15.56
CA PHE A 23 19.12 15.84 -14.79
C PHE A 23 18.61 16.98 -15.67
N ARG A 24 19.21 17.18 -16.86
CA ARG A 24 18.76 18.22 -17.80
C ARG A 24 17.36 17.95 -18.35
N ILE A 25 17.06 16.71 -18.71
CA ILE A 25 15.72 16.31 -19.18
C ILE A 25 14.69 16.53 -18.06
N GLN A 26 14.95 15.99 -16.86
CA GLN A 26 14.08 16.15 -15.71
C GLN A 26 13.84 17.63 -15.38
N SER A 27 14.92 18.40 -15.25
CA SER A 27 14.84 19.83 -14.93
C SER A 27 14.09 20.63 -16.00
N GLY A 28 14.28 20.29 -17.29
CA GLY A 28 13.56 20.92 -18.39
C GLY A 28 12.06 20.63 -18.35
N ILE A 29 11.67 19.37 -18.10
CA ILE A 29 10.25 18.97 -17.96
C ILE A 29 9.62 19.68 -16.77
N LEU A 30 10.25 19.62 -15.59
CA LEU A 30 9.72 20.24 -14.37
C LEU A 30 9.63 21.76 -14.50
N SER A 31 10.65 22.41 -15.06
CA SER A 31 10.65 23.86 -15.29
C SER A 31 9.52 24.25 -16.21
N ASN A 32 9.34 23.56 -17.33
CA ASN A 32 8.24 23.80 -18.25
C ASN A 32 6.87 23.58 -17.58
N TYR A 33 6.72 22.52 -16.79
CA TYR A 33 5.50 22.25 -16.06
C TYR A 33 5.16 23.40 -15.09
N PHE A 34 6.10 23.78 -14.22
CA PHE A 34 5.84 24.80 -13.19
C PHE A 34 5.69 26.22 -13.77
N GLN A 35 6.42 26.54 -14.83
CA GLN A 35 6.41 27.90 -15.40
C GLN A 35 5.29 28.10 -16.41
N ASN A 36 4.97 27.10 -17.21
CA ASN A 36 4.08 27.26 -18.36
C ASN A 36 2.76 26.49 -18.20
N ILE A 37 2.77 25.26 -17.68
CA ILE A 37 1.57 24.42 -17.66
C ILE A 37 0.75 24.65 -16.40
N ARG A 38 1.38 24.55 -15.22
CA ARG A 38 0.68 24.69 -13.94
C ARG A 38 -0.10 25.98 -13.76
N PRO A 39 0.43 27.18 -14.13
CA PRO A 39 -0.32 28.43 -14.01
C PRO A 39 -1.59 28.46 -14.86
N GLN A 40 -1.56 27.80 -16.03
CA GLN A 40 -2.72 27.77 -16.96
C GLN A 40 -3.80 26.77 -16.48
N ASN A 41 -3.45 25.81 -15.63
CA ASN A 41 -4.36 24.76 -15.16
C ASN A 41 -5.13 25.13 -13.88
N SER A 42 -4.88 26.27 -13.26
CA SER A 42 -5.54 26.64 -12.01
C SER A 42 -7.07 26.80 -12.15
N THR A 43 -7.54 27.47 -13.20
CA THR A 43 -8.97 27.66 -13.45
C THR A 43 -9.68 26.36 -13.86
N PRO A 44 -9.15 25.56 -14.82
CA PRO A 44 -9.69 24.24 -15.14
C PRO A 44 -9.73 23.31 -13.93
N GLN A 45 -8.71 23.31 -13.07
CA GLN A 45 -8.67 22.48 -11.87
C GLN A 45 -9.79 22.82 -10.90
N ASN A 46 -10.03 24.09 -10.62
CA ASN A 46 -11.14 24.52 -9.76
C ASN A 46 -12.50 24.09 -10.32
N SER A 47 -12.69 24.18 -11.64
CA SER A 47 -13.92 23.71 -12.29
C SER A 47 -14.09 22.21 -12.18
N LEU A 48 -13.00 21.45 -12.29
CA LEU A 48 -12.97 20.00 -12.15
C LEU A 48 -13.28 19.58 -10.71
N ASP A 49 -12.73 20.27 -9.71
CA ASP A 49 -12.99 19.99 -8.30
C ASP A 49 -14.47 20.25 -7.93
N ILE A 50 -15.08 21.28 -8.50
CA ILE A 50 -16.52 21.53 -8.34
C ILE A 50 -17.34 20.43 -9.02
N ALA A 51 -16.98 20.03 -10.24
CA ALA A 51 -17.66 18.99 -10.98
C ALA A 51 -17.57 17.64 -10.26
N HIS A 52 -16.41 17.27 -9.71
CA HIS A 52 -16.23 16.06 -8.89
C HIS A 52 -17.14 16.05 -7.67
N ARG A 53 -17.23 17.16 -6.94
CA ARG A 53 -18.12 17.25 -5.77
C ARG A 53 -19.58 17.05 -6.14
N LEU A 54 -20.02 17.68 -7.24
CA LEU A 54 -21.39 17.53 -7.74
C LEU A 54 -21.67 16.11 -8.24
N PHE A 55 -20.68 15.48 -8.90
CA PHE A 55 -20.77 14.10 -9.35
C PHE A 55 -20.92 13.12 -8.18
N ILE A 56 -20.09 13.24 -7.15
CA ILE A 56 -20.17 12.40 -5.95
C ILE A 56 -21.49 12.64 -5.21
N ASP A 57 -21.95 13.89 -5.09
CA ASP A 57 -23.27 14.20 -4.50
C ASP A 57 -24.40 13.52 -5.29
N GLY A 58 -24.33 13.55 -6.61
CA GLY A 58 -25.26 12.83 -7.50
C GLY A 58 -25.26 11.32 -7.24
N LEU A 59 -24.08 10.69 -7.18
CA LEU A 59 -23.95 9.27 -6.89
C LEU A 59 -24.52 8.88 -5.53
N ARG A 60 -24.28 9.71 -4.50
CA ARG A 60 -24.84 9.48 -3.15
C ARG A 60 -26.37 9.57 -3.15
N LYS A 61 -26.95 10.51 -3.89
CA LYS A 61 -28.42 10.63 -4.05
C LYS A 61 -29.03 9.47 -4.84
N MET A 62 -28.31 8.96 -5.84
CA MET A 62 -28.74 7.80 -6.62
C MET A 62 -28.67 6.48 -5.83
N SER A 63 -27.76 6.39 -4.88
CA SER A 63 -27.50 5.17 -4.09
C SER A 63 -27.47 5.49 -2.59
N PRO A 64 -28.60 5.87 -1.97
CA PRO A 64 -28.64 6.38 -0.60
C PRO A 64 -28.24 5.36 0.46
N ASN A 65 -28.32 4.07 0.15
CA ASN A 65 -27.96 2.97 1.06
C ASN A 65 -26.52 2.48 0.87
N LYS A 66 -25.77 3.06 -0.09
CA LYS A 66 -24.38 2.71 -0.32
C LYS A 66 -23.47 3.59 0.54
N SER A 67 -22.55 2.96 1.27
CA SER A 67 -21.46 3.67 1.94
C SER A 67 -20.40 4.06 0.92
N PHE A 68 -19.93 5.30 1.02
CA PHE A 68 -18.83 5.82 0.23
C PHE A 68 -17.68 6.17 1.18
N TYR A 69 -16.56 5.53 1.02
CA TYR A 69 -15.36 5.81 1.80
C TYR A 69 -14.56 6.98 1.18
N PRO A 70 -13.84 7.77 1.97
CA PRO A 70 -13.02 8.86 1.47
C PRO A 70 -11.67 8.36 0.95
N ASP A 71 -11.12 9.03 -0.05
CA ASP A 71 -9.74 8.83 -0.48
C ASP A 71 -8.73 9.30 0.58
N ALA A 72 -7.50 8.79 0.46
CA ALA A 72 -6.39 9.22 1.28
C ALA A 72 -6.03 10.69 1.00
N ASN A 73 -5.98 11.52 2.05
CA ASN A 73 -5.70 12.95 1.96
C ASN A 73 -4.73 13.43 3.04
N PHE A 74 -3.89 12.53 3.58
CA PHE A 74 -2.93 12.77 4.65
C PHE A 74 -3.54 13.18 6.01
N THR A 75 -4.83 13.02 6.20
CA THR A 75 -5.48 13.13 7.51
C THR A 75 -5.72 11.74 8.10
N MET A 76 -5.83 11.67 9.43
CA MET A 76 -6.19 10.41 10.09
C MET A 76 -7.61 10.00 9.66
N ARG A 77 -7.75 8.75 9.22
CA ARG A 77 -9.02 8.12 8.86
C ARG A 77 -9.08 6.75 9.49
N LEU A 78 -10.27 6.37 9.88
CA LEU A 78 -10.58 5.04 10.36
C LEU A 78 -11.41 4.32 9.30
N THR A 79 -10.97 3.15 8.87
CA THR A 79 -11.80 2.17 8.18
C THR A 79 -12.04 1.00 9.11
N TYR A 80 -13.20 0.38 9.04
CA TYR A 80 -13.53 -0.77 9.87
C TYR A 80 -14.26 -1.82 9.06
N GLY A 81 -14.13 -3.08 9.50
CA GLY A 81 -14.70 -4.22 8.82
C GLY A 81 -14.50 -5.49 9.64
N HIS A 82 -14.69 -6.62 9.01
CA HIS A 82 -14.55 -7.94 9.61
C HIS A 82 -13.56 -8.77 8.80
N VAL A 83 -12.77 -9.57 9.49
CA VAL A 83 -11.97 -10.63 8.88
C VAL A 83 -12.92 -11.71 8.38
N GLY A 84 -12.74 -12.16 7.17
CA GLY A 84 -13.60 -13.18 6.56
C GLY A 84 -13.05 -13.69 5.23
N ASP A 85 -13.56 -14.81 4.84
CA ASP A 85 -13.34 -15.44 3.54
C ASP A 85 -14.27 -14.85 2.46
N TYR A 86 -14.03 -15.19 1.21
CA TYR A 86 -14.93 -14.80 0.11
C TYR A 86 -14.83 -15.74 -1.09
N GLN A 87 -15.84 -15.67 -1.97
CA GLN A 87 -15.92 -16.42 -3.20
C GLN A 87 -15.95 -15.46 -4.39
N PRO A 88 -14.80 -15.24 -5.07
CA PRO A 88 -14.73 -14.30 -6.19
C PRO A 88 -15.40 -14.84 -7.48
N GLY A 89 -15.66 -16.15 -7.56
CA GLY A 89 -16.28 -16.80 -8.70
C GLY A 89 -16.81 -18.18 -8.37
N ASP A 90 -17.48 -18.81 -9.32
CA ASP A 90 -17.99 -20.16 -9.16
C ASP A 90 -16.85 -21.15 -8.89
N ALA A 91 -17.03 -22.00 -7.90
CA ALA A 91 -16.05 -23.01 -7.44
C ALA A 91 -14.69 -22.46 -6.96
N VAL A 92 -14.57 -21.15 -6.71
CA VAL A 92 -13.36 -20.51 -6.14
C VAL A 92 -13.67 -19.98 -4.75
N HIS A 93 -12.87 -20.38 -3.78
CA HIS A 93 -12.97 -19.94 -2.40
C HIS A 93 -11.60 -19.51 -1.89
N TYR A 94 -11.51 -18.32 -1.31
CA TYR A 94 -10.33 -17.83 -0.62
C TYR A 94 -10.59 -17.81 0.89
N ASP A 95 -9.79 -18.55 1.63
CA ASP A 95 -9.81 -18.50 3.09
C ASP A 95 -9.37 -17.13 3.60
N PHE A 96 -9.85 -16.78 4.79
CA PHE A 96 -9.54 -15.48 5.40
C PHE A 96 -8.07 -15.28 5.74
N ALA A 97 -7.25 -16.34 5.82
CA ALA A 97 -5.85 -16.25 6.19
C ALA A 97 -4.97 -17.18 5.35
N THR A 98 -3.75 -16.74 5.08
CA THR A 98 -2.66 -17.57 4.57
C THR A 98 -1.73 -17.94 5.72
N THR A 99 -1.00 -19.04 5.55
CA THR A 99 -0.12 -19.59 6.58
C THR A 99 1.32 -19.70 6.08
N LEU A 100 2.24 -19.98 7.01
CA LEU A 100 3.67 -20.17 6.71
C LEU A 100 3.90 -21.33 5.73
N GLU A 101 2.98 -22.30 5.64
CA GLU A 101 3.01 -23.36 4.64
C GLU A 101 3.17 -22.80 3.23
N GLY A 102 2.36 -21.79 2.86
CA GLY A 102 2.44 -21.17 1.54
C GLY A 102 3.75 -20.42 1.27
N VAL A 103 4.41 -19.91 2.30
CA VAL A 103 5.77 -19.34 2.16
C VAL A 103 6.79 -20.43 1.84
N ILE A 104 6.70 -21.56 2.55
CA ILE A 104 7.61 -22.70 2.35
C ILE A 104 7.36 -23.37 0.99
N GLU A 105 6.12 -23.49 0.55
CA GLU A 105 5.78 -24.04 -0.79
C GLU A 105 6.38 -23.24 -1.94
N LYS A 106 6.50 -21.92 -1.76
CA LYS A 106 7.07 -20.99 -2.77
C LYS A 106 8.59 -20.84 -2.64
N MET A 107 9.22 -21.44 -1.64
CA MET A 107 10.64 -21.25 -1.38
C MET A 107 11.48 -21.69 -2.59
N ASP A 108 12.32 -20.77 -3.06
CA ASP A 108 13.27 -21.00 -4.15
C ASP A 108 14.59 -20.30 -3.80
N ASN A 109 15.65 -21.08 -3.65
CA ASN A 109 16.97 -20.55 -3.31
C ASN A 109 17.70 -19.88 -4.47
N ASP A 110 17.27 -20.14 -5.69
CA ASP A 110 17.84 -19.56 -6.91
C ASP A 110 17.17 -18.23 -7.28
N ASN A 111 16.03 -17.91 -6.66
CA ASN A 111 15.33 -16.65 -6.85
C ASN A 111 15.36 -15.79 -5.58
N PRO A 112 16.06 -14.63 -5.60
CA PRO A 112 16.20 -13.76 -4.43
C PRO A 112 14.86 -13.33 -3.79
N GLU A 113 13.76 -13.28 -4.54
CA GLU A 113 12.45 -12.91 -4.05
C GLU A 113 11.79 -14.01 -3.19
N PHE A 114 12.21 -15.26 -3.34
CA PHE A 114 11.64 -16.43 -2.67
C PHE A 114 12.60 -17.13 -1.70
N ILE A 115 13.72 -16.50 -1.37
CA ILE A 115 14.63 -17.03 -0.35
C ILE A 115 13.98 -16.91 1.02
N VAL A 116 13.83 -18.04 1.70
CA VAL A 116 13.33 -18.10 3.08
C VAL A 116 14.51 -18.19 4.04
N PRO A 117 14.60 -17.37 5.09
CA PRO A 117 15.66 -17.44 6.08
C PRO A 117 15.75 -18.86 6.71
N PRO A 118 16.95 -19.45 6.82
CA PRO A 118 17.11 -20.82 7.35
C PRO A 118 16.47 -21.02 8.73
N ARG A 119 16.56 -20.01 9.59
CA ARG A 119 15.94 -20.06 10.93
C ARG A 119 14.42 -20.19 10.86
N LEU A 120 13.77 -19.54 9.90
CA LEU A 120 12.31 -19.67 9.71
C LEU A 120 11.94 -21.08 9.24
N VAL A 121 12.77 -21.68 8.36
CA VAL A 121 12.59 -23.06 7.92
C VAL A 121 12.74 -24.06 9.08
N GLU A 122 13.70 -23.82 9.98
CA GLU A 122 13.87 -24.65 11.21
C GLU A 122 12.64 -24.58 12.12
N LEU A 123 12.16 -23.36 12.40
CA LEU A 123 10.97 -23.15 13.23
C LEU A 123 9.71 -23.78 12.60
N TYR A 124 9.58 -23.69 11.28
CA TYR A 124 8.51 -24.35 10.53
C TYR A 124 8.57 -25.87 10.71
N LYS A 125 9.74 -26.49 10.52
CA LYS A 125 9.92 -27.95 10.70
C LYS A 125 9.64 -28.40 12.12
N ALA A 126 10.03 -27.60 13.10
CA ALA A 126 9.81 -27.86 14.52
C ALA A 126 8.36 -27.56 14.96
N ARG A 127 7.55 -26.88 14.15
CA ARG A 127 6.24 -26.36 14.54
C ARG A 127 6.30 -25.46 15.78
N ASP A 128 7.43 -24.75 15.94
CA ASP A 128 7.67 -23.86 17.07
C ASP A 128 7.26 -22.42 16.71
N TYR A 129 5.99 -22.14 16.94
CA TYR A 129 5.38 -20.84 16.65
C TYR A 129 5.04 -20.04 17.92
N GLY A 130 5.36 -20.59 19.09
CA GLY A 130 5.07 -19.96 20.38
C GLY A 130 3.60 -19.60 20.53
N GLN A 131 3.35 -18.40 21.04
CA GLN A 131 1.99 -17.87 21.24
C GLN A 131 1.25 -17.51 19.94
N TYR A 132 1.94 -17.51 18.80
CA TYR A 132 1.36 -17.12 17.51
C TYR A 132 0.78 -18.29 16.71
N ALA A 133 0.86 -19.51 17.26
CA ALA A 133 0.19 -20.66 16.67
C ALA A 133 -1.33 -20.48 16.71
N ASN A 134 -2.01 -20.74 15.59
CA ASN A 134 -3.46 -20.79 15.55
C ASN A 134 -3.97 -22.14 16.13
N SER A 135 -5.28 -22.32 16.20
CA SER A 135 -5.93 -23.55 16.73
C SER A 135 -5.52 -24.84 16.00
N ASN A 136 -5.05 -24.73 14.76
CA ASN A 136 -4.58 -25.87 13.95
C ASN A 136 -3.06 -26.04 14.02
N ASN A 137 -2.39 -25.40 14.97
CA ASN A 137 -0.93 -25.38 15.10
C ASN A 137 -0.22 -24.93 13.82
N LYS A 138 -0.75 -23.88 13.18
CA LYS A 138 -0.16 -23.19 12.03
C LYS A 138 0.12 -21.74 12.37
N LEU A 139 1.09 -21.15 11.69
CA LEU A 139 1.39 -19.71 11.80
C LEU A 139 0.68 -18.95 10.68
N ASN A 140 -0.27 -18.09 11.03
CA ASN A 140 -0.88 -17.17 10.06
C ASN A 140 0.12 -16.11 9.64
N VAL A 141 0.18 -15.79 8.35
CA VAL A 141 1.08 -14.79 7.76
C VAL A 141 0.31 -13.56 7.33
N CYS A 142 -0.77 -13.75 6.59
CA CYS A 142 -1.65 -12.67 6.13
C CYS A 142 -3.10 -13.04 6.40
N PHE A 143 -3.93 -12.04 6.50
CA PHE A 143 -5.39 -12.21 6.56
C PHE A 143 -6.08 -11.16 5.69
N ILE A 144 -7.31 -11.43 5.31
CA ILE A 144 -8.16 -10.53 4.54
C ILE A 144 -9.34 -10.05 5.37
N SER A 145 -9.80 -8.86 5.06
CA SER A 145 -10.96 -8.23 5.69
C SER A 145 -11.73 -7.42 4.66
N ASN A 146 -12.97 -7.08 4.96
CA ASN A 146 -13.81 -6.26 4.10
C ASN A 146 -13.71 -4.76 4.37
N ASN A 147 -12.57 -4.31 4.88
CA ASN A 147 -12.27 -2.89 5.06
C ASN A 147 -12.11 -2.20 3.70
N ASP A 148 -12.66 -1.01 3.57
CA ASP A 148 -12.36 -0.14 2.42
C ASP A 148 -10.98 0.49 2.61
N ILE A 149 -10.05 0.19 1.72
CA ILE A 149 -8.70 0.77 1.68
C ILE A 149 -8.39 1.33 0.30
N THR A 150 -7.46 2.26 0.24
CA THR A 150 -6.99 2.90 -1.00
C THR A 150 -5.51 3.25 -0.85
N GLY A 151 -4.89 3.75 -1.91
CA GLY A 151 -3.50 4.20 -1.86
C GLY A 151 -3.24 5.16 -0.70
N GLY A 152 -2.19 4.91 0.08
CA GLY A 152 -1.86 5.62 1.31
C GLY A 152 -2.23 4.87 2.60
N ASN A 153 -3.01 3.79 2.53
CA ASN A 153 -3.25 2.91 3.69
C ASN A 153 -2.10 1.94 3.97
N SER A 154 -1.22 1.71 2.99
CA SER A 154 -0.06 0.82 3.15
C SER A 154 0.80 1.23 4.34
N GLY A 155 1.14 0.26 5.22
CA GLY A 155 1.87 0.49 6.45
C GLY A 155 1.01 0.93 7.64
N SER A 156 -0.30 1.13 7.46
CA SER A 156 -1.20 1.49 8.56
C SER A 156 -1.40 0.33 9.53
N PRO A 157 -1.48 0.61 10.85
CA PRO A 157 -1.75 -0.43 11.83
C PRO A 157 -3.18 -0.98 11.66
N VAL A 158 -3.30 -2.30 11.73
CA VAL A 158 -4.59 -2.99 11.88
C VAL A 158 -4.76 -3.36 13.34
N ILE A 159 -5.84 -2.88 13.94
CA ILE A 159 -6.15 -3.10 15.37
C ILE A 159 -7.46 -3.87 15.50
N ASN A 160 -7.54 -4.71 16.53
CA ASN A 160 -8.78 -5.40 16.88
C ASN A 160 -9.72 -4.51 17.74
N GLY A 161 -10.87 -5.04 18.13
CA GLY A 161 -11.86 -4.32 18.95
C GLY A 161 -11.37 -3.96 20.35
N ASP A 162 -10.33 -4.60 20.85
CA ASP A 162 -9.71 -4.34 22.15
C ASP A 162 -8.55 -3.33 22.07
N GLY A 163 -8.24 -2.84 20.86
CA GLY A 163 -7.17 -1.87 20.60
C GLY A 163 -5.77 -2.50 20.46
N GLU A 164 -5.67 -3.82 20.31
CA GLU A 164 -4.40 -4.51 20.12
C GLU A 164 -3.98 -4.50 18.66
N LEU A 165 -2.68 -4.34 18.41
CA LEU A 165 -2.10 -4.42 17.07
C LEU A 165 -2.10 -5.89 16.60
N VAL A 166 -2.87 -6.18 15.55
CA VAL A 166 -2.99 -7.52 14.97
C VAL A 166 -2.39 -7.65 13.57
N GLY A 167 -1.98 -6.54 12.96
CA GLY A 167 -1.38 -6.59 11.64
C GLY A 167 -1.00 -5.21 11.10
N CYS A 168 -0.61 -5.23 9.83
CA CYS A 168 -0.24 -4.06 9.06
C CYS A 168 -0.95 -4.14 7.71
N ALA A 169 -1.68 -3.09 7.33
CA ALA A 169 -2.30 -3.02 6.01
C ALA A 169 -1.22 -2.86 4.93
N PHE A 170 -1.30 -3.60 3.84
CA PHE A 170 -0.30 -3.50 2.78
C PHE A 170 -0.92 -3.47 1.38
N ASP A 171 -2.01 -4.18 1.12
CA ASP A 171 -2.63 -4.20 -0.21
C ASP A 171 -4.10 -4.65 -0.13
N GLY A 172 -4.81 -4.53 -1.26
CA GLY A 172 -6.15 -5.07 -1.46
C GLY A 172 -6.13 -6.28 -2.39
N ASN A 173 -7.12 -7.16 -2.27
CA ASN A 173 -7.31 -8.22 -3.24
C ASN A 173 -7.78 -7.62 -4.57
N TRP A 174 -7.42 -8.29 -5.64
CA TRP A 174 -7.76 -7.84 -6.99
C TRP A 174 -9.22 -8.14 -7.37
N GLU A 175 -9.77 -9.24 -6.90
CA GLU A 175 -11.14 -9.70 -7.17
C GLU A 175 -12.22 -9.02 -6.31
#